data_d4d2cf19e6cf18a297713f70d48d6705
#
_entry.id   d4d2cf19e6cf18a297713f70d48d6705
#
_cell.length_a   1.000
_cell.length_b   1.000
_cell.length_c   1.000
_cell.angle_alpha   90.00
_cell.angle_beta   90.00
_cell.angle_gamma   90.00
#
_symmetry.space_group_name_H-M   'P 1'
#
loop_
_entity.id
_entity.type
_entity.pdbx_description
1 polymer ?
#
loop_
_entity_poly.entity_id
_entity_poly.type
_entity_poly.pdbx_seq_one_letter_code
_entity_poly.pdbx_strand_id
1 'polypeptide(L)'
;MVSALDDAMSGQGRVVMLAGDPGIGKTRTAQEFAAIAETRNAEVFWGHCYEDEGAPPYWPWLQIVRSHIDQSDVESLKASMGSGAEAIGEIVPELISKLTDLGSPPTCAPNSARFRLFDSITTYLKNASVDRPMVLILEDLHWADASSLALLEHAAADVSASNLIIIGTYRDIEVSTEHPLSRTLGSFVQHDGFQRLQLGGLSHAVRKVDASTGIISAVAGGLGDEGPTGDGGPDTSATLRSTSGVAVGASGNIFIADRQNNAIRTVLLR
;
A
#
# COMPACT_ATOMS: atom_id res chain seq x y z
N MET A 1 -4.82 -9.64 -0.73
CA MET A 1 -5.50 -8.34 -0.92
C MET A 1 -6.97 -8.51 -1.33
N VAL A 2 -7.32 -9.28 -2.36
CA VAL A 2 -8.75 -9.45 -2.75
C VAL A 2 -9.58 -10.02 -1.58
N SER A 3 -9.08 -11.01 -0.84
CA SER A 3 -9.75 -11.51 0.36
C SER A 3 -9.93 -10.43 1.46
N ALA A 4 -8.98 -9.51 1.60
CA ALA A 4 -9.13 -8.40 2.53
C ALA A 4 -10.26 -7.43 2.10
N LEU A 5 -10.51 -7.30 0.79
CA LEU A 5 -11.65 -6.55 0.29
C LEU A 5 -12.97 -7.27 0.61
N ASP A 6 -13.02 -8.59 0.42
CA ASP A 6 -14.20 -9.40 0.77
C ASP A 6 -14.52 -9.30 2.26
N ASP A 7 -13.49 -9.34 3.12
CA ASP A 7 -13.62 -9.17 4.57
C ASP A 7 -14.17 -7.79 4.92
N ALA A 8 -13.60 -6.72 4.36
CA ALA A 8 -14.06 -5.34 4.62
C ALA A 8 -15.49 -5.11 4.12
N MET A 9 -15.86 -5.65 2.97
CA MET A 9 -17.26 -5.62 2.48
C MET A 9 -18.24 -6.35 3.42
N SER A 10 -17.71 -7.21 4.28
CA SER A 10 -18.48 -7.93 5.31
C SER A 10 -18.40 -7.26 6.69
N GLY A 11 -17.88 -6.04 6.78
CA GLY A 11 -17.75 -5.30 8.05
C GLY A 11 -16.52 -5.68 8.87
N GLN A 12 -15.54 -6.37 8.27
CA GLN A 12 -14.27 -6.76 8.89
C GLN A 12 -13.12 -5.99 8.27
N GLY A 13 -12.87 -4.79 8.75
CA GLY A 13 -11.81 -3.95 8.24
C GLY A 13 -10.42 -4.58 8.37
N ARG A 14 -9.50 -4.18 7.49
CA ARG A 14 -8.17 -4.78 7.36
C ARG A 14 -7.08 -3.74 7.23
N VAL A 15 -5.89 -4.10 7.71
CA VAL A 15 -4.65 -3.36 7.45
C VAL A 15 -3.70 -4.26 6.66
N VAL A 16 -3.28 -3.82 5.49
CA VAL A 16 -2.40 -4.58 4.60
C VAL A 16 -1.13 -3.78 4.31
N MET A 17 0.03 -4.34 4.64
CA MET A 17 1.32 -3.71 4.36
C MET A 17 2.03 -4.42 3.20
N LEU A 18 2.31 -3.67 2.13
CA LEU A 18 3.07 -4.12 0.97
C LEU A 18 4.53 -3.73 1.15
N ALA A 19 5.36 -4.71 1.46
CA ALA A 19 6.80 -4.55 1.59
C ALA A 19 7.54 -5.03 0.33
N GLY A 20 8.70 -4.47 0.05
CA GLY A 20 9.59 -4.95 -1.02
C GLY A 20 10.55 -3.89 -1.51
N ASP A 21 11.49 -4.31 -2.35
CA ASP A 21 12.57 -3.47 -2.89
C ASP A 21 12.04 -2.31 -3.76
N PRO A 22 12.86 -1.24 -3.95
CA PRO A 22 12.57 -0.21 -4.94
C PRO A 22 12.32 -0.83 -6.33
N GLY A 23 11.28 -0.36 -7.02
CA GLY A 23 10.95 -0.83 -8.38
C GLY A 23 10.29 -2.20 -8.48
N ILE A 24 10.05 -2.92 -7.36
CA ILE A 24 9.43 -4.26 -7.35
C ILE A 24 7.96 -4.28 -7.82
N GLY A 25 7.30 -3.13 -7.89
CA GLY A 25 5.92 -3.01 -8.33
C GLY A 25 4.89 -2.80 -7.20
N LYS A 26 5.29 -2.33 -6.01
CA LYS A 26 4.36 -2.03 -4.90
C LYS A 26 3.23 -1.09 -5.33
N THR A 27 3.59 0.07 -5.88
CA THR A 27 2.62 1.05 -6.40
C THR A 27 1.73 0.43 -7.48
N ARG A 28 2.30 -0.34 -8.41
CA ARG A 28 1.50 -1.01 -9.44
C ARG A 28 0.52 -2.02 -8.85
N THR A 29 0.94 -2.80 -7.85
CA THR A 29 0.07 -3.74 -7.14
C THR A 29 -1.06 -3.01 -6.42
N ALA A 30 -0.78 -1.88 -5.78
CA ALA A 30 -1.79 -1.04 -5.13
C ALA A 30 -2.78 -0.45 -6.16
N GLN A 31 -2.30 0.02 -7.31
CA GLN A 31 -3.13 0.55 -8.40
C GLN A 31 -4.08 -0.50 -9.00
N GLU A 32 -3.57 -1.71 -9.27
CA GLU A 32 -4.40 -2.81 -9.78
C GLU A 32 -5.46 -3.23 -8.74
N PHE A 33 -5.08 -3.24 -7.46
CA PHE A 33 -6.04 -3.51 -6.39
C PHE A 33 -7.10 -2.40 -6.28
N ALA A 34 -6.70 -1.12 -6.39
CA ALA A 34 -7.59 0.02 -6.40
C ALA A 34 -8.65 -0.12 -7.52
N ALA A 35 -8.21 -0.42 -8.74
CA ALA A 35 -9.12 -0.65 -9.87
C ALA A 35 -10.11 -1.81 -9.59
N ILE A 36 -9.66 -2.91 -8.98
CA ILE A 36 -10.55 -4.01 -8.57
C ILE A 36 -11.56 -3.54 -7.51
N ALA A 37 -11.11 -2.77 -6.52
CA ALA A 37 -11.97 -2.26 -5.45
C ALA A 37 -13.06 -1.32 -6.02
N GLU A 38 -12.71 -0.42 -6.92
CA GLU A 38 -13.65 0.47 -7.60
C GLU A 38 -14.71 -0.30 -8.42
N THR A 39 -14.33 -1.38 -9.13
CA THR A 39 -15.31 -2.23 -9.82
C THR A 39 -16.29 -2.92 -8.88
N ARG A 40 -15.95 -3.01 -7.59
CA ARG A 40 -16.79 -3.55 -6.52
C ARG A 40 -17.48 -2.46 -5.69
N ASN A 41 -17.58 -1.25 -6.24
CA ASN A 41 -18.23 -0.09 -5.61
C ASN A 41 -17.54 0.40 -4.30
N ALA A 42 -16.26 0.11 -4.09
CA ALA A 42 -15.49 0.71 -3.02
C ALA A 42 -14.96 2.08 -3.43
N GLU A 43 -14.82 3.00 -2.48
CA GLU A 43 -14.15 4.28 -2.68
C GLU A 43 -12.66 4.14 -2.38
N VAL A 44 -11.80 4.73 -3.21
CA VAL A 44 -10.34 4.62 -3.07
C VAL A 44 -9.73 6.00 -2.93
N PHE A 45 -8.95 6.16 -1.85
CA PHE A 45 -8.25 7.41 -1.54
C PHE A 45 -6.76 7.17 -1.35
N TRP A 46 -5.95 8.10 -1.87
CA TRP A 46 -4.50 8.01 -1.85
C TRP A 46 -3.88 9.09 -0.99
N GLY A 47 -2.88 8.70 -0.20
CA GLY A 47 -2.01 9.59 0.55
C GLY A 47 -0.56 9.20 0.31
N HIS A 48 0.26 10.18 -0.10
CA HIS A 48 1.67 9.97 -0.42
C HIS A 48 2.56 10.59 0.65
N CYS A 49 3.53 9.82 1.12
CA CYS A 49 4.64 10.35 1.91
C CYS A 49 5.77 10.81 0.97
N TYR A 50 6.51 11.83 1.38
CA TYR A 50 7.61 12.39 0.59
C TYR A 50 8.90 12.36 1.38
N GLU A 51 10.02 12.17 0.68
CA GLU A 51 11.37 12.16 1.24
C GLU A 51 11.78 13.54 1.82
N ASP A 52 11.21 14.63 1.30
CA ASP A 52 11.54 15.98 1.70
C ASP A 52 10.94 16.37 3.07
N GLU A 53 11.77 17.00 3.93
CA GLU A 53 11.39 17.47 5.28
C GLU A 53 10.35 18.62 5.30
N GLY A 54 9.78 18.99 4.16
CA GLY A 54 8.86 20.13 4.03
C GLY A 54 7.36 19.81 4.17
N ALA A 55 6.98 18.53 4.22
CA ALA A 55 5.59 18.15 4.35
C ALA A 55 5.07 18.41 5.78
N PRO A 56 3.84 18.98 5.94
CA PRO A 56 3.27 19.16 7.27
C PRO A 56 2.97 17.82 7.94
N PRO A 57 2.87 17.77 9.30
CA PRO A 57 2.44 16.58 10.00
C PRO A 57 1.12 16.04 9.47
N TYR A 58 0.96 14.73 9.48
CA TYR A 58 -0.24 14.02 8.97
C TYR A 58 -0.46 14.12 7.46
N TRP A 59 0.55 14.52 6.68
CA TRP A 59 0.37 14.86 5.27
C TRP A 59 -0.37 13.80 4.43
N PRO A 60 -0.05 12.49 4.47
CA PRO A 60 -0.77 11.50 3.70
C PRO A 60 -2.24 11.38 4.12
N TRP A 61 -2.55 11.58 5.39
CA TRP A 61 -3.92 11.58 5.90
C TRP A 61 -4.70 12.82 5.46
N LEU A 62 -4.03 13.98 5.45
CA LEU A 62 -4.64 15.23 4.96
C LEU A 62 -5.05 15.12 3.49
N GLN A 63 -4.23 14.47 2.66
CA GLN A 63 -4.58 14.23 1.26
C GLN A 63 -5.84 13.38 1.13
N ILE A 64 -5.94 12.28 1.89
CA ILE A 64 -7.11 11.39 1.93
C ILE A 64 -8.35 12.15 2.38
N VAL A 65 -8.28 12.82 3.53
CA VAL A 65 -9.42 13.55 4.11
C VAL A 65 -9.89 14.65 3.17
N ARG A 66 -9.00 15.45 2.57
CA ARG A 66 -9.33 16.47 1.58
C ARG A 66 -10.02 15.87 0.36
N SER A 67 -9.47 14.80 -0.19
CA SER A 67 -10.06 14.13 -1.36
C SER A 67 -11.48 13.64 -1.08
N HIS A 68 -11.73 13.07 0.11
CA HIS A 68 -13.07 12.64 0.48
C HIS A 68 -14.01 13.85 0.72
N ILE A 69 -13.54 14.91 1.39
CA ILE A 69 -14.31 16.15 1.58
C ILE A 69 -14.73 16.75 0.23
N ASP A 70 -13.85 16.80 -0.74
CA ASP A 70 -14.13 17.37 -2.07
C ASP A 70 -15.21 16.59 -2.82
N GLN A 71 -15.26 15.27 -2.66
CA GLN A 71 -16.21 14.38 -3.33
C GLN A 71 -17.55 14.23 -2.61
N SER A 72 -17.63 14.62 -1.32
CA SER A 72 -18.81 14.44 -0.49
C SER A 72 -19.69 15.68 -0.44
N ASP A 73 -21.00 15.52 -0.33
CA ASP A 73 -21.92 16.61 0.00
C ASP A 73 -21.88 16.98 1.49
N VAL A 74 -22.46 18.13 1.82
CA VAL A 74 -22.43 18.70 3.19
C VAL A 74 -23.14 17.82 4.19
N GLU A 75 -24.26 17.20 3.82
CA GLU A 75 -25.07 16.37 4.73
C GLU A 75 -24.33 15.06 5.07
N SER A 76 -23.76 14.41 4.07
CA SER A 76 -22.93 13.20 4.25
C SER A 76 -21.70 13.48 5.11
N LEU A 77 -21.04 14.63 4.91
CA LEU A 77 -19.90 15.04 5.75
C LEU A 77 -20.31 15.28 7.21
N LYS A 78 -21.42 15.99 7.45
CA LYS A 78 -21.92 16.22 8.80
C LYS A 78 -22.26 14.91 9.51
N ALA A 79 -22.90 13.98 8.80
CA ALA A 79 -23.27 12.68 9.33
C ALA A 79 -22.04 11.82 9.68
N SER A 80 -21.03 11.77 8.80
CA SER A 80 -19.84 10.94 9.00
C SER A 80 -18.86 11.52 10.03
N MET A 81 -18.69 12.84 10.08
CA MET A 81 -17.77 13.49 11.03
C MET A 81 -18.35 13.64 12.43
N GLY A 82 -19.65 13.83 12.56
CA GLY A 82 -20.31 14.03 13.85
C GLY A 82 -19.63 15.12 14.69
N SER A 83 -19.40 14.84 15.99
CA SER A 83 -18.71 15.74 16.92
C SER A 83 -17.20 15.87 16.67
N GLY A 84 -16.63 15.09 15.77
CA GLY A 84 -15.19 15.12 15.41
C GLY A 84 -14.83 16.22 14.42
N ALA A 85 -15.82 16.83 13.75
CA ALA A 85 -15.59 17.82 12.70
C ALA A 85 -14.74 19.02 13.14
N GLU A 86 -14.91 19.51 14.36
CA GLU A 86 -14.12 20.61 14.91
C GLU A 86 -12.64 20.26 15.04
N ALA A 87 -12.32 19.07 15.53
CA ALA A 87 -10.94 18.61 15.67
C ALA A 87 -10.26 18.37 14.31
N ILE A 88 -11.00 17.84 13.33
CA ILE A 88 -10.50 17.64 11.97
C ILE A 88 -10.29 19.00 11.30
N GLY A 89 -11.15 19.98 11.54
CA GLY A 89 -11.03 21.34 11.02
C GLY A 89 -9.75 22.09 11.46
N GLU A 90 -9.15 21.72 12.61
CA GLU A 90 -7.86 22.28 13.03
C GLU A 90 -6.72 21.98 12.04
N ILE A 91 -6.76 20.83 11.36
CA ILE A 91 -5.73 20.39 10.41
C ILE A 91 -6.18 20.45 8.95
N VAL A 92 -7.50 20.54 8.71
CA VAL A 92 -8.10 20.64 7.37
C VAL A 92 -8.99 21.89 7.31
N PRO A 93 -8.39 23.10 7.11
CA PRO A 93 -9.15 24.36 7.10
C PRO A 93 -10.25 24.42 6.04
N GLU A 94 -10.13 23.67 4.96
CA GLU A 94 -11.12 23.56 3.89
C GLU A 94 -12.48 23.07 4.43
N LEU A 95 -12.47 22.23 5.46
CA LEU A 95 -13.66 21.75 6.14
C LEU A 95 -14.48 22.88 6.77
N ILE A 96 -13.80 23.86 7.39
CA ILE A 96 -14.45 25.03 8.01
C ILE A 96 -15.22 25.83 6.96
N SER A 97 -14.66 25.95 5.75
CA SER A 97 -15.32 26.65 4.63
C SER A 97 -16.54 25.89 4.11
N LYS A 98 -16.52 24.56 4.19
CA LYS A 98 -17.62 23.72 3.68
C LYS A 98 -18.72 23.51 4.74
N LEU A 99 -18.37 23.43 6.02
CA LEU A 99 -19.27 23.29 7.14
C LEU A 99 -19.31 24.60 7.95
N THR A 100 -20.17 25.54 7.53
CA THR A 100 -20.22 26.91 8.08
C THR A 100 -20.63 27.01 9.56
N ASP A 101 -21.17 25.94 10.13
CA ASP A 101 -21.69 25.89 11.50
C ASP A 101 -20.70 25.24 12.50
N LEU A 102 -19.42 25.05 12.09
CA LEU A 102 -18.41 24.46 12.95
C LEU A 102 -18.04 25.41 14.09
N GLY A 103 -18.14 24.92 15.31
CA GLY A 103 -17.63 25.58 16.51
C GLY A 103 -16.10 25.56 16.58
N SER A 104 -15.56 26.20 17.61
CA SER A 104 -14.14 26.04 17.95
C SER A 104 -13.98 24.80 18.83
N PRO A 105 -12.95 23.97 18.59
CA PRO A 105 -12.71 22.82 19.43
C PRO A 105 -12.43 23.22 20.89
N PRO A 106 -12.85 22.41 21.87
CA PRO A 106 -12.60 22.71 23.27
C PRO A 106 -11.12 22.74 23.58
N THR A 107 -10.69 23.74 24.34
CA THR A 107 -9.30 23.90 24.78
C THR A 107 -8.93 22.74 25.71
N CYS A 108 -7.90 21.98 25.40
CA CYS A 108 -7.42 20.87 26.21
C CYS A 108 -5.88 20.75 26.15
N ALA A 109 -5.31 19.91 27.03
CA ALA A 109 -3.88 19.64 27.01
C ALA A 109 -3.43 19.02 25.66
N PRO A 110 -2.20 19.26 25.19
CA PRO A 110 -1.73 18.84 23.87
C PRO A 110 -1.89 17.33 23.59
N ASN A 111 -1.61 16.48 24.57
CA ASN A 111 -1.79 15.03 24.42
C ASN A 111 -3.26 14.64 24.28
N SER A 112 -4.17 15.30 24.97
CA SER A 112 -5.62 15.07 24.85
C SER A 112 -6.14 15.59 23.50
N ALA A 113 -5.61 16.72 23.00
CA ALA A 113 -5.94 17.25 21.68
C ALA A 113 -5.53 16.26 20.57
N ARG A 114 -4.31 15.73 20.68
CA ARG A 114 -3.81 14.72 19.72
C ARG A 114 -4.65 13.44 19.72
N PHE A 115 -4.97 12.91 20.90
CA PHE A 115 -5.82 11.73 21.01
C PHE A 115 -7.21 11.99 20.40
N ARG A 116 -7.83 13.14 20.73
CA ARG A 116 -9.12 13.53 20.15
C ARG A 116 -9.07 13.63 18.62
N LEU A 117 -8.01 14.21 18.08
CA LEU A 117 -7.81 14.28 16.63
C LEU A 117 -7.76 12.88 16.00
N PHE A 118 -6.99 11.97 16.58
CA PHE A 118 -6.86 10.60 16.09
C PHE A 118 -8.19 9.85 16.12
N ASP A 119 -8.88 9.93 17.23
CA ASP A 119 -10.21 9.34 17.42
C ASP A 119 -11.23 9.94 16.44
N SER A 120 -11.21 11.28 16.25
CA SER A 120 -12.09 11.96 15.31
C SER A 120 -11.85 11.54 13.87
N ILE A 121 -10.59 11.45 13.43
CA ILE A 121 -10.26 11.02 12.06
C ILE A 121 -10.64 9.55 11.86
N THR A 122 -10.33 8.68 12.82
CA THR A 122 -10.62 7.25 12.72
C THR A 122 -12.12 7.01 12.69
N THR A 123 -12.87 7.66 13.58
CA THR A 123 -14.33 7.57 13.62
C THR A 123 -14.97 8.11 12.34
N TYR A 124 -14.48 9.25 11.82
CA TYR A 124 -14.93 9.80 10.55
C TYR A 124 -14.77 8.83 9.40
N LEU A 125 -13.58 8.25 9.24
CA LEU A 125 -13.30 7.30 8.15
C LEU A 125 -14.14 6.02 8.26
N LYS A 126 -14.35 5.52 9.49
CA LYS A 126 -15.25 4.38 9.74
C LYS A 126 -16.69 4.70 9.38
N ASN A 127 -17.21 5.85 9.80
CA ASN A 127 -18.56 6.28 9.49
C ASN A 127 -18.73 6.49 7.96
N ALA A 128 -17.78 7.11 7.31
CA ALA A 128 -17.79 7.30 5.87
C ALA A 128 -17.77 5.97 5.09
N SER A 129 -17.18 4.92 5.66
CA SER A 129 -17.12 3.59 5.03
C SER A 129 -18.40 2.75 5.20
N VAL A 130 -19.42 3.22 5.95
CA VAL A 130 -20.63 2.41 6.25
C VAL A 130 -21.43 2.10 5.00
N ASP A 131 -21.71 3.10 4.19
CA ASP A 131 -22.54 2.96 2.99
C ASP A 131 -21.80 2.33 1.82
N ARG A 132 -20.48 2.62 1.73
CA ARG A 132 -19.59 2.11 0.69
C ARG A 132 -18.24 1.76 1.30
N PRO A 133 -17.70 0.54 1.04
CA PRO A 133 -16.38 0.19 1.51
C PRO A 133 -15.34 1.23 1.08
N MET A 134 -14.40 1.55 1.97
CA MET A 134 -13.37 2.55 1.71
C MET A 134 -11.99 1.93 1.75
N VAL A 135 -11.18 2.22 0.76
CA VAL A 135 -9.78 1.80 0.65
C VAL A 135 -8.87 3.03 0.77
N LEU A 136 -8.05 3.06 1.80
CA LEU A 136 -7.05 4.10 2.00
C LEU A 136 -5.68 3.54 1.61
N ILE A 137 -5.00 4.17 0.67
CA ILE A 137 -3.66 3.76 0.23
C ILE A 137 -2.66 4.81 0.67
N LEU A 138 -1.77 4.42 1.58
CA LEU A 138 -0.69 5.24 2.11
C LEU A 138 0.61 4.80 1.46
N GLU A 139 1.12 5.59 0.50
CA GLU A 139 2.33 5.24 -0.24
C GLU A 139 3.59 5.75 0.44
N ASP A 140 4.64 4.93 0.32
CA ASP A 140 6.01 5.22 0.75
C ASP A 140 6.13 5.57 2.25
N LEU A 141 5.48 4.78 3.11
CA LEU A 141 5.46 4.95 4.57
C LEU A 141 6.84 4.99 5.25
N HIS A 142 7.90 4.57 4.57
CA HIS A 142 9.27 4.73 5.04
C HIS A 142 9.70 6.21 5.10
N TRP A 143 8.98 7.12 4.46
CA TRP A 143 9.16 8.58 4.56
C TRP A 143 8.09 9.26 5.42
N ALA A 144 7.22 8.49 6.05
CA ALA A 144 6.14 9.06 6.87
C ALA A 144 6.69 9.72 8.15
N ASP A 145 6.14 10.89 8.48
CA ASP A 145 6.42 11.54 9.76
C ASP A 145 5.87 10.75 10.96
N ALA A 146 6.44 10.98 12.14
CA ALA A 146 6.06 10.27 13.35
C ALA A 146 4.58 10.45 13.74
N SER A 147 3.97 11.59 13.37
CA SER A 147 2.56 11.87 13.66
C SER A 147 1.65 11.06 12.73
N SER A 148 2.02 10.94 11.46
CA SER A 148 1.34 10.09 10.47
C SER A 148 1.38 8.63 10.86
N LEU A 149 2.53 8.12 11.32
CA LEU A 149 2.68 6.74 11.79
C LEU A 149 1.87 6.48 13.07
N ALA A 150 1.83 7.43 14.00
CA ALA A 150 1.04 7.28 15.22
C ALA A 150 -0.48 7.30 14.96
N LEU A 151 -0.96 8.08 13.98
CA LEU A 151 -2.35 8.02 13.54
C LEU A 151 -2.65 6.68 12.84
N LEU A 152 -1.73 6.17 12.05
CA LEU A 152 -1.85 4.85 11.43
C LEU A 152 -1.99 3.74 12.48
N GLU A 153 -1.18 3.81 13.53
CA GLU A 153 -1.24 2.85 14.65
C GLU A 153 -2.58 2.91 15.38
N HIS A 154 -3.07 4.13 15.65
CA HIS A 154 -4.38 4.34 16.28
C HIS A 154 -5.53 3.81 15.40
N ALA A 155 -5.54 4.13 14.10
CA ALA A 155 -6.55 3.67 13.17
C ALA A 155 -6.54 2.15 13.00
N ALA A 156 -5.35 1.53 12.91
CA ALA A 156 -5.19 0.08 12.80
C ALA A 156 -5.77 -0.69 13.99
N ALA A 157 -5.70 -0.11 15.19
CA ALA A 157 -6.25 -0.73 16.39
C ALA A 157 -7.80 -0.79 16.40
N ASP A 158 -8.45 0.10 15.64
CA ASP A 158 -9.93 0.24 15.68
C ASP A 158 -10.61 -0.10 14.32
N VAL A 159 -9.84 -0.52 13.32
CA VAL A 159 -10.37 -0.77 11.96
C VAL A 159 -11.23 -2.02 11.87
N SER A 160 -11.05 -3.00 12.75
CA SER A 160 -11.59 -4.37 12.64
C SER A 160 -13.11 -4.45 12.51
N ALA A 161 -13.86 -3.49 13.10
CA ALA A 161 -15.31 -3.43 13.00
C ALA A 161 -15.76 -2.28 12.06
N SER A 162 -15.32 -2.34 10.80
CA SER A 162 -15.65 -1.33 9.80
C SER A 162 -15.55 -1.90 8.37
N ASN A 163 -16.01 -1.14 7.38
CA ASN A 163 -15.82 -1.46 5.96
C ASN A 163 -14.54 -0.77 5.39
N LEU A 164 -13.55 -0.56 6.25
CA LEU A 164 -12.35 0.19 5.92
C LEU A 164 -11.15 -0.74 5.66
N ILE A 165 -10.42 -0.49 4.59
CA ILE A 165 -9.12 -1.12 4.33
C ILE A 165 -8.04 -0.05 4.32
N ILE A 166 -6.98 -0.26 5.08
CA ILE A 166 -5.79 0.57 5.05
C ILE A 166 -4.66 -0.22 4.39
N ILE A 167 -4.12 0.29 3.30
CA ILE A 167 -2.99 -0.30 2.59
C ILE A 167 -1.80 0.64 2.75
N GLY A 168 -0.71 0.12 3.31
CA GLY A 168 0.55 0.85 3.36
C GLY A 168 1.59 0.25 2.42
N THR A 169 2.34 1.06 1.69
CA THR A 169 3.50 0.59 0.94
C THR A 169 4.79 1.10 1.57
N TYR A 170 5.84 0.30 1.58
CA TYR A 170 7.14 0.73 2.06
C TYR A 170 8.28 -0.08 1.46
N ARG A 171 9.51 0.46 1.53
CA ARG A 171 10.74 -0.21 1.09
C ARG A 171 11.37 -0.91 2.29
N ASP A 172 11.41 -2.23 2.23
CA ASP A 172 11.90 -3.06 3.34
C ASP A 172 13.38 -2.76 3.69
N ILE A 173 14.20 -2.54 2.67
CA ILE A 173 15.62 -2.23 2.83
C ILE A 173 15.90 -0.89 3.55
N GLU A 174 14.94 0.05 3.52
CA GLU A 174 15.06 1.36 4.16
C GLU A 174 14.52 1.37 5.60
N VAL A 175 13.84 0.29 6.04
CA VAL A 175 13.25 0.19 7.37
C VAL A 175 14.14 -0.66 8.28
N SER A 176 15.13 -0.02 8.91
CA SER A 176 15.96 -0.64 9.94
C SER A 176 15.17 -0.87 11.23
N THR A 177 15.75 -1.60 12.18
CA THR A 177 15.14 -1.82 13.52
C THR A 177 14.93 -0.53 14.31
N GLU A 178 15.69 0.52 14.02
CA GLU A 178 15.59 1.84 14.66
C GLU A 178 14.60 2.76 13.95
N HIS A 179 14.17 2.40 12.75
CA HIS A 179 13.26 3.21 11.96
C HIS A 179 11.89 3.34 12.64
N PRO A 180 11.25 4.54 12.69
CA PRO A 180 9.95 4.72 13.34
C PRO A 180 8.87 3.74 12.85
N LEU A 181 8.81 3.47 11.54
CA LEU A 181 7.88 2.52 10.94
C LEU A 181 8.07 1.09 11.47
N SER A 182 9.29 0.69 11.84
CA SER A 182 9.56 -0.66 12.40
C SER A 182 8.77 -0.90 13.69
N ARG A 183 8.67 0.13 14.55
CA ARG A 183 7.86 0.07 15.78
C ARG A 183 6.37 -0.06 15.46
N THR A 184 5.86 0.75 14.55
CA THR A 184 4.46 0.71 14.11
C THR A 184 4.10 -0.65 13.49
N LEU A 185 4.97 -1.22 12.67
CA LEU A 185 4.76 -2.57 12.12
C LEU A 185 4.76 -3.64 13.23
N GLY A 186 5.60 -3.47 14.25
CA GLY A 186 5.64 -4.36 15.42
C GLY A 186 4.33 -4.35 16.23
N SER A 187 3.69 -3.20 16.39
CA SER A 187 2.39 -3.10 17.07
C SER A 187 1.27 -3.80 16.30
N PHE A 188 1.33 -3.80 14.95
CA PHE A 188 0.29 -4.42 14.12
C PHE A 188 0.23 -5.95 14.22
N VAL A 189 1.34 -6.61 14.53
CA VAL A 189 1.39 -8.09 14.62
C VAL A 189 0.38 -8.65 15.63
N GLN A 190 -0.06 -7.84 16.59
CA GLN A 190 -1.03 -8.21 17.61
C GLN A 190 -2.49 -8.02 17.18
N HIS A 191 -2.74 -7.45 15.99
CA HIS A 191 -4.09 -7.19 15.49
C HIS A 191 -4.54 -8.27 14.50
N ASP A 192 -5.68 -8.90 14.74
CA ASP A 192 -6.24 -9.97 13.90
C ASP A 192 -6.52 -9.55 12.44
N GLY A 193 -6.69 -8.24 12.21
CA GLY A 193 -6.95 -7.65 10.90
C GLY A 193 -5.69 -7.30 10.09
N PHE A 194 -4.49 -7.57 10.60
CA PHE A 194 -3.24 -7.19 9.96
C PHE A 194 -2.70 -8.26 9.02
N GLN A 195 -2.22 -7.84 7.85
CA GLN A 195 -1.53 -8.68 6.88
C GLN A 195 -0.30 -7.95 6.32
N ARG A 196 0.86 -8.59 6.37
CA ARG A 196 2.05 -8.15 5.66
C ARG A 196 2.26 -9.01 4.42
N LEU A 197 2.33 -8.38 3.26
CA LEU A 197 2.61 -9.01 1.98
C LEU A 197 4.01 -8.58 1.52
N GLN A 198 4.93 -9.53 1.49
CA GLN A 198 6.26 -9.31 0.94
C GLN A 198 6.19 -9.51 -0.57
N LEU A 199 6.41 -8.45 -1.34
CA LEU A 199 6.60 -8.55 -2.77
C LEU A 199 8.05 -8.98 -3.01
N GLY A 200 8.23 -10.24 -3.32
CA GLY A 200 9.49 -10.75 -3.84
C GLY A 200 9.65 -10.34 -5.29
N GLY A 201 10.90 -10.16 -5.76
CA GLY A 201 11.18 -10.08 -7.19
C GLY A 201 10.49 -11.26 -7.87
N LEU A 202 9.86 -10.99 -9.01
CA LEU A 202 9.48 -12.07 -9.89
C LEU A 202 10.72 -12.95 -9.99
N SER A 203 10.64 -14.18 -9.49
CA SER A 203 11.75 -15.15 -9.47
C SER A 203 12.64 -14.89 -10.68
N HIS A 204 13.95 -14.94 -10.56
CA HIS A 204 14.95 -14.58 -11.58
C HIS A 204 14.64 -15.11 -13.00
N ALA A 205 13.35 -15.14 -13.34
CA ALA A 205 12.80 -15.64 -14.60
C ALA A 205 12.99 -14.58 -15.70
N VAL A 206 13.50 -15.03 -16.84
CA VAL A 206 13.49 -14.26 -18.06
C VAL A 206 12.10 -14.38 -18.69
N ARG A 207 11.51 -13.25 -19.05
CA ARG A 207 10.18 -13.15 -19.64
C ARG A 207 10.25 -12.55 -21.01
N LYS A 208 9.35 -13.00 -21.89
CA LYS A 208 9.16 -12.47 -23.24
C LYS A 208 7.81 -11.73 -23.29
N VAL A 209 7.83 -10.55 -23.87
CA VAL A 209 6.60 -9.84 -24.28
C VAL A 209 6.36 -10.18 -25.76
N ASP A 210 5.20 -10.71 -26.07
CA ASP A 210 4.78 -10.87 -27.45
C ASP A 210 4.38 -9.52 -28.04
N ALA A 211 5.04 -9.11 -29.11
CA ALA A 211 4.86 -7.77 -29.69
C ALA A 211 3.48 -7.57 -30.34
N SER A 212 2.78 -8.63 -30.70
CA SER A 212 1.47 -8.57 -31.37
C SER A 212 0.31 -8.56 -30.38
N THR A 213 0.46 -9.30 -29.26
CA THR A 213 -0.61 -9.46 -28.26
C THR A 213 -0.37 -8.70 -26.98
N GLY A 214 0.88 -8.26 -26.71
CA GLY A 214 1.29 -7.65 -25.44
C GLY A 214 1.37 -8.66 -24.28
N ILE A 215 1.13 -9.95 -24.53
CA ILE A 215 1.13 -10.98 -23.49
C ILE A 215 2.56 -11.23 -23.01
N ILE A 216 2.74 -11.27 -21.68
CA ILE A 216 4.01 -11.61 -21.04
C ILE A 216 4.00 -13.09 -20.66
N SER A 217 5.00 -13.83 -21.14
CA SER A 217 5.21 -15.24 -20.79
C SER A 217 6.62 -15.47 -20.24
N ALA A 218 6.76 -16.43 -19.30
CA ALA A 218 8.07 -16.87 -18.85
C ALA A 218 8.73 -17.73 -19.95
N VAL A 219 10.01 -17.45 -20.23
CA VAL A 219 10.80 -18.22 -21.20
C VAL A 219 11.94 -18.99 -20.54
N ALA A 220 12.43 -18.55 -19.39
CA ALA A 220 13.40 -19.27 -18.58
C ALA A 220 13.33 -18.87 -17.11
N GLY A 221 13.72 -19.78 -16.23
CA GLY A 221 13.71 -19.58 -14.78
C GLY A 221 12.36 -19.89 -14.14
N GLY A 222 12.39 -20.66 -13.07
CA GLY A 222 11.27 -21.03 -12.23
C GLY A 222 11.44 -20.53 -10.80
N LEU A 223 10.53 -20.94 -9.91
CA LEU A 223 10.58 -20.68 -8.49
C LEU A 223 11.65 -21.58 -7.84
N GLY A 224 12.69 -20.99 -7.28
CA GLY A 224 13.68 -21.72 -6.48
C GLY A 224 14.94 -20.93 -6.21
N ASP A 225 15.42 -20.99 -4.97
CA ASP A 225 16.65 -20.36 -4.49
C ASP A 225 17.86 -21.30 -4.43
N GLU A 226 17.70 -22.57 -4.82
CA GLU A 226 18.71 -23.61 -4.66
C GLU A 226 19.49 -23.85 -5.94
N GLY A 227 20.72 -23.36 -6.02
CA GLY A 227 21.80 -23.72 -6.96
C GLY A 227 21.46 -23.78 -8.46
N PRO A 228 22.43 -24.00 -9.32
CA PRO A 228 22.20 -24.10 -10.76
C PRO A 228 21.61 -25.47 -11.11
N THR A 229 20.29 -25.54 -11.22
CA THR A 229 19.57 -26.76 -11.61
C THR A 229 18.77 -26.55 -12.89
N GLY A 230 18.36 -27.62 -13.55
CA GLY A 230 17.44 -27.61 -14.69
C GLY A 230 18.10 -27.54 -16.06
N ASP A 231 19.43 -27.70 -16.18
CA ASP A 231 20.11 -27.80 -17.47
C ASP A 231 19.66 -29.05 -18.22
N GLY A 232 19.28 -28.87 -19.48
CA GLY A 232 18.76 -29.96 -20.32
C GLY A 232 17.30 -30.33 -20.07
N GLY A 233 16.63 -29.70 -19.11
CA GLY A 233 15.19 -29.80 -18.84
C GLY A 233 14.38 -28.66 -19.48
N PRO A 234 13.07 -28.55 -19.11
CA PRO A 234 12.28 -27.41 -19.54
C PRO A 234 12.88 -26.07 -19.04
N ASP A 235 13.07 -25.12 -19.94
CA ASP A 235 13.72 -23.84 -19.66
C ASP A 235 13.05 -23.06 -18.48
N THR A 236 11.74 -23.18 -18.35
CA THR A 236 10.96 -22.58 -17.25
C THR A 236 11.15 -23.27 -15.89
N SER A 237 11.76 -24.44 -15.86
CA SER A 237 12.07 -25.19 -14.64
C SER A 237 13.51 -24.99 -14.16
N ALA A 238 14.32 -24.26 -14.94
CA ALA A 238 15.70 -23.95 -14.56
C ALA A 238 15.74 -22.94 -13.41
N THR A 239 16.67 -23.11 -12.47
CA THR A 239 16.89 -22.14 -11.39
C THR A 239 17.92 -21.11 -11.83
N LEU A 240 17.50 -19.84 -11.94
CA LEU A 240 18.36 -18.69 -12.23
C LEU A 240 18.58 -17.89 -10.95
N ARG A 241 19.79 -17.30 -10.75
CA ARG A 241 20.10 -16.45 -9.59
C ARG A 241 20.76 -15.15 -10.01
N SER A 242 20.15 -14.02 -9.62
CA SER A 242 20.65 -12.67 -9.93
C SER A 242 21.01 -12.50 -11.40
N THR A 243 20.07 -12.76 -12.28
CA THR A 243 20.24 -12.50 -13.71
C THR A 243 20.56 -11.02 -13.93
N SER A 244 21.71 -10.72 -14.57
CA SER A 244 22.22 -9.37 -14.74
C SER A 244 22.17 -8.88 -16.19
N GLY A 245 21.88 -9.76 -17.14
CA GLY A 245 21.78 -9.41 -18.55
C GLY A 245 21.13 -10.49 -19.37
N VAL A 246 20.48 -10.08 -20.45
CA VAL A 246 19.85 -10.95 -21.44
C VAL A 246 20.21 -10.44 -22.83
N ALA A 247 20.59 -11.33 -23.73
CA ALA A 247 20.83 -11.03 -25.14
C ALA A 247 20.08 -12.04 -26.02
N VAL A 248 19.61 -11.58 -27.18
CA VAL A 248 18.97 -12.44 -28.17
C VAL A 248 19.91 -12.56 -29.37
N GLY A 249 20.29 -13.78 -29.70
CA GLY A 249 21.12 -14.08 -30.87
C GLY A 249 20.35 -14.01 -32.18
N ALA A 250 21.07 -13.98 -33.30
CA ALA A 250 20.48 -13.88 -34.64
C ALA A 250 19.53 -15.04 -34.98
N SER A 251 19.71 -16.20 -34.36
CA SER A 251 18.82 -17.39 -34.49
C SER A 251 17.61 -17.38 -33.54
N GLY A 252 17.41 -16.30 -32.75
CA GLY A 252 16.34 -16.20 -31.77
C GLY A 252 16.69 -16.81 -30.41
N ASN A 253 17.81 -17.50 -30.24
CA ASN A 253 18.22 -18.05 -28.95
C ASN A 253 18.47 -16.94 -27.95
N ILE A 254 18.07 -17.16 -26.68
CA ILE A 254 18.23 -16.21 -25.60
C ILE A 254 19.42 -16.63 -24.74
N PHE A 255 20.38 -15.72 -24.56
CA PHE A 255 21.52 -15.89 -23.68
C PHE A 255 21.31 -15.09 -22.40
N ILE A 256 21.50 -15.74 -21.25
CA ILE A 256 21.19 -15.19 -19.93
C ILE A 256 22.46 -15.20 -19.08
N ALA A 257 22.87 -14.02 -18.58
CA ALA A 257 23.95 -13.92 -17.61
C ALA A 257 23.40 -14.25 -16.21
N ASP A 258 23.57 -15.49 -15.78
CA ASP A 258 23.16 -16.02 -14.49
C ASP A 258 24.27 -15.78 -13.45
N ARG A 259 24.36 -14.54 -12.96
CA ARG A 259 25.53 -14.00 -12.25
C ARG A 259 25.88 -14.78 -10.99
N GLN A 260 24.92 -15.06 -10.10
CA GLN A 260 25.22 -15.76 -8.84
C GLN A 260 25.50 -17.26 -9.05
N ASN A 261 25.09 -17.82 -10.16
CA ASN A 261 25.45 -19.16 -10.56
C ASN A 261 26.74 -19.22 -11.39
N ASN A 262 27.41 -18.05 -11.62
CA ASN A 262 28.64 -17.92 -12.41
C ASN A 262 28.53 -18.58 -13.82
N ALA A 263 27.37 -18.48 -14.46
CA ALA A 263 27.08 -19.19 -15.71
C ALA A 263 26.43 -18.27 -16.76
N ILE A 264 26.68 -18.59 -18.04
CA ILE A 264 25.84 -18.12 -19.14
C ILE A 264 24.90 -19.27 -19.52
N ARG A 265 23.62 -19.05 -19.41
CA ARG A 265 22.58 -20.03 -19.75
C ARG A 265 22.00 -19.69 -21.12
N THR A 266 21.56 -20.70 -21.86
CA THR A 266 20.98 -20.52 -23.19
C THR A 266 19.62 -21.16 -23.26
N VAL A 267 18.64 -20.39 -23.73
CA VAL A 267 17.29 -20.89 -24.09
C VAL A 267 17.24 -21.03 -25.61
N LEU A 268 16.94 -22.22 -26.07
CA LEU A 268 16.79 -22.51 -27.49
C LEU A 268 15.30 -22.35 -27.85
N LEU A 269 14.94 -21.25 -28.51
CA LEU A 269 13.59 -21.08 -29.05
C LEU A 269 13.46 -21.92 -30.33
N ARG A 270 12.71 -23.00 -30.24
CA ARG A 270 12.35 -23.86 -31.34
C ARG A 270 11.15 -23.37 -32.10
#